data_1a76c8cd7004e4e617866dd37b8d63a6
#
_entry.id   1a76c8cd7004e4e617866dd37b8d63a6
#
_cell.length_a   1.000
_cell.length_b   1.000
_cell.length_c   1.000
_cell.angle_alpha   90.00
_cell.angle_beta   90.00
_cell.angle_gamma   90.00
#
_symmetry.space_group_name_H-M   'P 1'
#
loop_
_entity.id
_entity.type
_entity.pdbx_description
1 polymer ?
#
loop_
_entity_poly.entity_id
_entity_poly.type
_entity_poly.pdbx_seq_one_letter_code
_entity_poly.pdbx_strand_id
1 'polypeptide(L)'
;MNTMIIGLGRQGMRYYQALDELGVELTCIVDINPDVAREGLPDFPADRISDNAEEMLKKYKIDMAIISTNAAARLQIVKYCIEAGVKRIYCEKPMATNLADADEMIRITNEAECILSINHLRRWSPNHLQLKKLLQDGIIGKIEHFYFQSGSVGLGNVGTHVIDNMRFYSESEVDCVIGFLDQTGTPNPRGAQYKDPGGWGMMMLKDGTRAFIDTCEDTGVAHVFEIVGTYGRVVIEEMNSNWAIYARSEKDRESPLTRYTAPLEKIPMFKPILWDVKEFTKVGLKELIFENKTSCSGIYGLRALEAIIAFHVSHKHKGEKISLPLNKKFYSLDVPWP
;
A
#
# COMPACT_ATOMS: atom_id res chain seq x y z
N MET A 1 -16.96 -14.33 15.43
CA MET A 1 -16.81 -13.95 14.00
C MET A 1 -15.98 -14.99 13.30
N ASN A 2 -16.52 -15.62 12.28
CA ASN A 2 -15.85 -16.67 11.54
C ASN A 2 -14.90 -16.05 10.51
N THR A 3 -13.61 -16.35 10.62
CA THR A 3 -12.57 -15.73 9.80
C THR A 3 -11.85 -16.77 8.95
N MET A 4 -11.51 -16.42 7.71
CA MET A 4 -10.80 -17.24 6.76
C MET A 4 -9.54 -16.53 6.26
N ILE A 5 -8.42 -17.24 6.15
CA ILE A 5 -7.21 -16.76 5.46
C ILE A 5 -7.07 -17.50 4.13
N ILE A 6 -6.84 -16.75 3.06
CA ILE A 6 -6.60 -17.26 1.71
C ILE A 6 -5.19 -16.83 1.28
N GLY A 7 -4.27 -17.78 1.19
CA GLY A 7 -2.83 -17.60 1.04
C GLY A 7 -2.11 -17.56 2.39
N LEU A 8 -1.42 -18.63 2.77
CA LEU A 8 -0.68 -18.74 4.04
C LEU A 8 0.85 -18.63 3.85
N GLY A 9 1.29 -17.93 2.82
CA GLY A 9 2.70 -17.57 2.68
C GLY A 9 3.17 -16.66 3.82
N ARG A 10 4.38 -16.09 3.67
CA ARG A 10 4.99 -15.23 4.71
C ARG A 10 4.05 -14.15 5.29
N GLN A 11 3.22 -13.52 4.43
CA GLN A 11 2.30 -12.48 4.90
C GLN A 11 1.05 -13.07 5.53
N GLY A 12 0.51 -14.17 4.97
CA GLY A 12 -0.62 -14.89 5.56
C GLY A 12 -0.33 -15.38 6.98
N MET A 13 0.90 -15.84 7.23
CA MET A 13 1.35 -16.26 8.56
C MET A 13 1.37 -15.07 9.57
N ARG A 14 1.72 -13.85 9.11
CA ARG A 14 1.61 -12.66 9.96
C ARG A 14 0.15 -12.32 10.30
N TYR A 15 -0.77 -12.53 9.36
CA TYR A 15 -2.20 -12.38 9.62
C TYR A 15 -2.71 -13.39 10.65
N TYR A 16 -2.28 -14.64 10.51
CA TYR A 16 -2.60 -15.68 11.50
C TYR A 16 -2.16 -15.25 12.90
N GLN A 17 -0.89 -14.86 13.05
CA GLN A 17 -0.36 -14.38 14.34
C GLN A 17 -1.09 -13.14 14.86
N ALA A 18 -1.45 -12.20 13.98
CA ALA A 18 -2.20 -11.02 14.37
C ALA A 18 -3.63 -11.36 14.84
N LEU A 19 -4.31 -12.32 14.21
CA LEU A 19 -5.63 -12.78 14.64
C LEU A 19 -5.55 -13.50 15.99
N ASP A 20 -4.55 -14.36 16.19
CA ASP A 20 -4.32 -15.06 17.45
C ASP A 20 -4.12 -14.07 18.61
N GLU A 21 -3.24 -13.07 18.44
CA GLU A 21 -3.02 -12.00 19.41
C GLU A 21 -4.27 -11.12 19.67
N LEU A 22 -5.20 -11.06 18.71
CA LEU A 22 -6.47 -10.37 18.86
C LEU A 22 -7.56 -11.23 19.50
N GLY A 23 -7.27 -12.51 19.77
CA GLY A 23 -8.24 -13.47 20.28
C GLY A 23 -9.35 -13.80 19.27
N VAL A 24 -9.06 -13.71 17.98
CA VAL A 24 -9.99 -14.02 16.89
C VAL A 24 -9.71 -15.40 16.33
N GLU A 25 -10.68 -16.30 16.52
CA GLU A 25 -10.54 -17.67 16.02
C GLU A 25 -10.55 -17.73 14.49
N LEU A 26 -9.56 -18.44 13.92
CA LEU A 26 -9.50 -18.75 12.50
C LEU A 26 -10.34 -19.99 12.22
N THR A 27 -11.33 -19.85 11.35
CA THR A 27 -12.26 -20.93 10.99
C THR A 27 -11.63 -21.91 9.99
N CYS A 28 -11.00 -21.38 8.94
CA CYS A 28 -10.35 -22.20 7.92
C CYS A 28 -9.25 -21.46 7.17
N ILE A 29 -8.40 -22.22 6.50
CA ILE A 29 -7.27 -21.75 5.71
C ILE A 29 -7.39 -22.31 4.30
N VAL A 30 -7.08 -21.46 3.32
CA VAL A 30 -6.92 -21.87 1.92
C VAL A 30 -5.54 -21.46 1.43
N ASP A 31 -4.82 -22.39 0.85
CA ASP A 31 -3.56 -22.14 0.16
C ASP A 31 -3.44 -23.07 -1.04
N ILE A 32 -2.92 -22.57 -2.17
CA ILE A 32 -2.69 -23.38 -3.37
C ILE A 32 -1.78 -24.59 -3.11
N ASN A 33 -0.95 -24.49 -2.08
CA ASN A 33 -0.18 -25.58 -1.51
C ASN A 33 -0.60 -25.79 -0.04
N PRO A 34 -1.61 -26.63 0.24
CA PRO A 34 -2.11 -26.86 1.60
C PRO A 34 -1.06 -27.41 2.57
N ASP A 35 -0.01 -28.05 2.07
CA ASP A 35 1.05 -28.61 2.92
C ASP A 35 1.84 -27.50 3.62
N VAL A 36 2.00 -26.32 3.00
CA VAL A 36 2.58 -25.14 3.66
C VAL A 36 1.81 -24.77 4.93
N ALA A 37 0.48 -24.83 4.87
CA ALA A 37 -0.36 -24.56 6.03
C ALA A 37 -0.25 -25.67 7.09
N ARG A 38 -0.22 -26.94 6.68
CA ARG A 38 -0.09 -28.11 7.59
C ARG A 38 1.26 -28.12 8.30
N GLU A 39 2.33 -27.80 7.58
CA GLU A 39 3.69 -27.73 8.15
C GLU A 39 3.86 -26.51 9.07
N GLY A 40 3.33 -25.35 8.67
CA GLY A 40 3.42 -24.12 9.44
C GLY A 40 2.52 -24.08 10.68
N LEU A 41 1.42 -24.82 10.68
CA LEU A 41 0.40 -24.86 11.73
C LEU A 41 -0.04 -26.31 12.02
N PRO A 42 0.85 -27.16 12.58
CA PRO A 42 0.58 -28.60 12.75
C PRO A 42 -0.61 -28.90 13.68
N ASP A 43 -0.93 -27.99 14.60
CA ASP A 43 -2.06 -28.14 15.52
C ASP A 43 -3.40 -27.64 14.93
N PHE A 44 -3.37 -27.01 13.73
CA PHE A 44 -4.60 -26.55 13.09
C PHE A 44 -5.34 -27.72 12.43
N PRO A 45 -6.68 -27.85 12.58
CA PRO A 45 -7.43 -29.00 12.08
C PRO A 45 -7.26 -29.18 10.57
N ALA A 46 -6.76 -30.36 10.15
CA ALA A 46 -6.44 -30.65 8.74
C ALA A 46 -7.66 -30.58 7.82
N ASP A 47 -8.86 -30.87 8.30
CA ASP A 47 -10.14 -30.78 7.58
C ASP A 47 -10.62 -29.34 7.38
N ARG A 48 -9.95 -28.36 7.99
CA ARG A 48 -10.15 -26.93 7.82
C ARG A 48 -9.08 -26.28 6.92
N ILE A 49 -8.21 -27.06 6.28
CA ILE A 49 -7.20 -26.62 5.33
C ILE A 49 -7.53 -27.18 3.94
N SER A 50 -7.61 -26.33 2.92
CA SER A 50 -7.93 -26.72 1.53
C SER A 50 -7.11 -25.89 0.53
N ASP A 51 -7.07 -26.32 -0.72
CA ASP A 51 -6.61 -25.53 -1.86
C ASP A 51 -7.75 -24.80 -2.60
N ASN A 52 -9.00 -25.04 -2.19
CA ASN A 52 -10.19 -24.56 -2.87
C ASN A 52 -11.01 -23.57 -2.00
N ALA A 53 -10.90 -22.28 -2.33
CA ALA A 53 -11.61 -21.23 -1.59
C ALA A 53 -13.12 -21.33 -1.72
N GLU A 54 -13.64 -21.66 -2.91
CA GLU A 54 -15.07 -21.77 -3.16
C GLU A 54 -15.69 -22.91 -2.35
N GLU A 55 -15.01 -24.06 -2.27
CA GLU A 55 -15.45 -25.22 -1.46
C GLU A 55 -15.54 -24.84 0.02
N MET A 56 -14.50 -24.20 0.55
CA MET A 56 -14.45 -23.83 1.95
C MET A 56 -15.50 -22.76 2.31
N LEU A 57 -15.78 -21.84 1.40
CA LEU A 57 -16.85 -20.84 1.57
C LEU A 57 -18.25 -21.46 1.51
N LYS A 58 -18.45 -22.59 0.79
CA LYS A 58 -19.69 -23.36 0.82
C LYS A 58 -19.82 -24.21 2.10
N LYS A 59 -18.70 -24.70 2.61
CA LYS A 59 -18.67 -25.55 3.81
C LYS A 59 -18.83 -24.77 5.11
N TYR A 60 -18.27 -23.56 5.18
CA TYR A 60 -18.27 -22.74 6.38
C TYR A 60 -18.92 -21.38 6.13
N LYS A 61 -19.74 -20.92 7.08
CA LYS A 61 -20.23 -19.52 7.07
C LYS A 61 -19.08 -18.63 7.51
N ILE A 62 -18.58 -17.79 6.60
CA ILE A 62 -17.48 -16.86 6.84
C ILE A 62 -18.00 -15.43 6.93
N ASP A 63 -17.63 -14.71 7.99
CA ASP A 63 -17.98 -13.29 8.19
C ASP A 63 -16.91 -12.36 7.62
N MET A 64 -15.63 -12.81 7.66
CA MET A 64 -14.48 -12.04 7.21
C MET A 64 -13.47 -12.92 6.47
N ALA A 65 -12.98 -12.45 5.32
CA ALA A 65 -11.90 -13.09 4.56
C ALA A 65 -10.65 -12.20 4.52
N ILE A 66 -9.49 -12.80 4.72
CA ILE A 66 -8.18 -12.17 4.54
C ILE A 66 -7.54 -12.77 3.30
N ILE A 67 -7.28 -11.94 2.28
CA ILE A 67 -6.75 -12.36 0.99
C ILE A 67 -5.29 -11.96 0.87
N SER A 68 -4.40 -12.94 0.93
CA SER A 68 -2.94 -12.80 0.92
C SER A 68 -2.28 -13.56 -0.23
N THR A 69 -3.00 -13.74 -1.32
CA THR A 69 -2.55 -14.39 -2.55
C THR A 69 -1.78 -13.41 -3.45
N ASN A 70 -1.25 -13.89 -4.58
CA ASN A 70 -0.80 -13.01 -5.65
C ASN A 70 -1.96 -12.15 -6.19
N ALA A 71 -1.63 -11.02 -6.83
CA ALA A 71 -2.64 -10.04 -7.24
C ALA A 71 -3.60 -10.57 -8.30
N ALA A 72 -3.15 -11.44 -9.21
CA ALA A 72 -3.95 -11.97 -10.32
C ALA A 72 -5.15 -12.84 -9.86
N ALA A 73 -5.04 -13.50 -8.70
CA ALA A 73 -6.10 -14.37 -8.20
C ALA A 73 -7.20 -13.60 -7.42
N ARG A 74 -6.96 -12.35 -7.03
CA ARG A 74 -7.77 -11.67 -6.00
C ARG A 74 -9.19 -11.37 -6.44
N LEU A 75 -9.40 -10.91 -7.68
CA LEU A 75 -10.76 -10.65 -8.16
C LEU A 75 -11.66 -11.90 -8.07
N GLN A 76 -11.15 -13.04 -8.51
CA GLN A 76 -11.94 -14.29 -8.48
C GLN A 76 -12.25 -14.71 -7.04
N ILE A 77 -11.29 -14.56 -6.13
CA ILE A 77 -11.48 -14.87 -4.72
C ILE A 77 -12.51 -13.90 -4.09
N VAL A 78 -12.44 -12.60 -4.40
CA VAL A 78 -13.43 -11.63 -3.95
C VAL A 78 -14.82 -11.99 -4.45
N LYS A 79 -14.99 -12.44 -5.71
CA LYS A 79 -16.27 -12.91 -6.23
C LYS A 79 -16.83 -14.07 -5.40
N TYR A 80 -16.02 -15.08 -5.12
CA TYR A 80 -16.45 -16.20 -4.26
C TYR A 80 -16.86 -15.73 -2.85
N CYS A 81 -16.10 -14.80 -2.26
CA CYS A 81 -16.44 -14.25 -0.96
C CYS A 81 -17.79 -13.51 -0.98
N ILE A 82 -18.06 -12.72 -2.01
CA ILE A 82 -19.33 -11.97 -2.16
C ILE A 82 -20.50 -12.92 -2.38
N GLU A 83 -20.36 -13.92 -3.25
CA GLU A 83 -21.37 -14.97 -3.48
C GLU A 83 -21.71 -15.76 -2.21
N ALA A 84 -20.71 -15.97 -1.34
CA ALA A 84 -20.90 -16.62 -0.04
C ALA A 84 -21.43 -15.68 1.06
N GLY A 85 -21.64 -14.39 0.76
CA GLY A 85 -22.20 -13.43 1.70
C GLY A 85 -21.21 -12.85 2.72
N VAL A 86 -19.89 -12.97 2.46
CA VAL A 86 -18.84 -12.35 3.30
C VAL A 86 -19.02 -10.83 3.32
N LYS A 87 -18.95 -10.23 4.51
CA LYS A 87 -19.19 -8.78 4.70
C LYS A 87 -17.95 -7.96 4.98
N ARG A 88 -16.79 -8.61 5.22
CA ARG A 88 -15.51 -7.94 5.46
C ARG A 88 -14.40 -8.65 4.69
N ILE A 89 -13.66 -7.90 3.90
CA ILE A 89 -12.51 -8.42 3.15
C ILE A 89 -11.29 -7.55 3.47
N TYR A 90 -10.23 -8.15 3.98
CA TYR A 90 -8.91 -7.55 4.13
C TYR A 90 -8.00 -8.11 3.04
N CYS A 91 -7.53 -7.25 2.14
CA CYS A 91 -6.84 -7.69 0.93
C CYS A 91 -5.43 -7.09 0.85
N GLU A 92 -4.47 -7.90 0.43
CA GLU A 92 -3.11 -7.44 0.16
C GLU A 92 -3.03 -6.50 -1.04
N LYS A 93 -2.00 -5.68 -1.01
CA LYS A 93 -1.60 -4.80 -2.12
C LYS A 93 -0.54 -5.49 -3.04
N PRO A 94 -0.39 -5.07 -4.31
CA PRO A 94 -1.36 -4.26 -5.07
C PRO A 94 -2.69 -4.99 -5.21
N MET A 95 -3.82 -4.30 -5.17
CA MET A 95 -5.13 -4.97 -5.07
C MET A 95 -5.48 -5.86 -6.27
N ALA A 96 -4.92 -5.58 -7.45
CA ALA A 96 -5.11 -6.31 -8.69
C ALA A 96 -3.90 -6.10 -9.61
N THR A 97 -3.83 -6.81 -10.75
CA THR A 97 -2.80 -6.64 -11.78
C THR A 97 -3.17 -5.61 -12.84
N ASN A 98 -4.43 -5.19 -12.88
CA ASN A 98 -4.96 -4.22 -13.82
C ASN A 98 -6.13 -3.43 -13.19
N LEU A 99 -6.51 -2.32 -13.83
CA LEU A 99 -7.57 -1.44 -13.30
C LEU A 99 -8.96 -1.99 -13.48
N ALA A 100 -9.21 -2.82 -14.50
CA ALA A 100 -10.54 -3.39 -14.73
C ALA A 100 -10.92 -4.33 -13.57
N ASP A 101 -9.98 -5.16 -13.12
CA ASP A 101 -10.18 -6.06 -11.99
C ASP A 101 -10.35 -5.27 -10.69
N ALA A 102 -9.53 -4.23 -10.48
CA ALA A 102 -9.64 -3.39 -9.30
C ALA A 102 -10.98 -2.64 -9.21
N ASP A 103 -11.46 -2.09 -10.33
CA ASP A 103 -12.75 -1.41 -10.44
C ASP A 103 -13.89 -2.37 -10.17
N GLU A 104 -13.83 -3.58 -10.74
CA GLU A 104 -14.81 -4.65 -10.52
C GLU A 104 -14.84 -5.10 -9.06
N MET A 105 -13.68 -5.28 -8.41
CA MET A 105 -13.63 -5.61 -6.98
C MET A 105 -14.37 -4.57 -6.13
N ILE A 106 -14.16 -3.28 -6.42
CA ILE A 106 -14.85 -2.18 -5.71
C ILE A 106 -16.35 -2.22 -5.99
N ARG A 107 -16.74 -2.40 -7.25
CA ARG A 107 -18.14 -2.44 -7.65
C ARG A 107 -18.91 -3.53 -6.92
N ILE A 108 -18.45 -4.78 -7.00
CA ILE A 108 -19.15 -5.93 -6.40
C ILE A 108 -19.17 -5.89 -4.87
N THR A 109 -18.11 -5.39 -4.24
CA THR A 109 -18.09 -5.23 -2.78
C THR A 109 -19.04 -4.13 -2.31
N ASN A 110 -19.14 -3.01 -3.04
CA ASN A 110 -20.10 -1.96 -2.72
C ASN A 110 -21.53 -2.43 -2.90
N GLU A 111 -21.87 -3.12 -4.00
CA GLU A 111 -23.20 -3.67 -4.26
C GLU A 111 -23.64 -4.68 -3.19
N ALA A 112 -22.67 -5.44 -2.64
CA ALA A 112 -22.93 -6.41 -1.58
C ALA A 112 -22.85 -5.81 -0.16
N GLU A 113 -22.65 -4.50 -0.02
CA GLU A 113 -22.39 -3.84 1.28
C GLU A 113 -21.27 -4.54 2.07
N CYS A 114 -20.20 -4.94 1.36
CA CYS A 114 -19.02 -5.57 1.93
C CYS A 114 -17.88 -4.54 2.06
N ILE A 115 -17.29 -4.44 3.23
CA ILE A 115 -16.14 -3.56 3.45
C ILE A 115 -14.91 -4.21 2.83
N LEU A 116 -14.33 -3.57 1.81
CA LEU A 116 -13.05 -3.94 1.22
C LEU A 116 -11.94 -3.05 1.77
N SER A 117 -11.02 -3.62 2.53
CA SER A 117 -9.83 -2.97 3.09
C SER A 117 -8.59 -3.41 2.36
N ILE A 118 -7.73 -2.48 1.94
CA ILE A 118 -6.46 -2.76 1.25
C ILE A 118 -5.29 -2.50 2.18
N ASN A 119 -4.33 -3.43 2.26
CA ASN A 119 -3.22 -3.36 3.22
C ASN A 119 -2.13 -2.34 2.83
N HIS A 120 -2.47 -1.04 2.78
CA HIS A 120 -1.50 0.04 2.80
C HIS A 120 -1.15 0.40 4.25
N LEU A 121 -0.37 -0.47 4.88
CA LEU A 121 -0.14 -0.54 6.34
C LEU A 121 0.40 0.75 6.97
N ARG A 122 1.00 1.68 6.20
CA ARG A 122 1.45 2.98 6.71
C ARG A 122 0.30 3.85 7.22
N ARG A 123 -0.91 3.67 6.69
CA ARG A 123 -2.13 4.35 7.19
C ARG A 123 -2.50 4.00 8.63
N TRP A 124 -1.98 2.88 9.13
CA TRP A 124 -2.18 2.42 10.51
C TRP A 124 -0.92 2.53 11.39
N SER A 125 0.20 2.95 10.82
CA SER A 125 1.45 3.14 11.58
C SER A 125 1.34 4.36 12.49
N PRO A 126 1.57 4.22 13.81
CA PRO A 126 1.56 5.35 14.74
C PRO A 126 2.53 6.47 14.34
N ASN A 127 3.68 6.12 13.77
CA ASN A 127 4.65 7.11 13.28
C ASN A 127 4.04 7.98 12.18
N HIS A 128 3.40 7.34 11.18
CA HIS A 128 2.80 8.05 10.05
C HIS A 128 1.58 8.88 10.47
N LEU A 129 0.77 8.36 11.40
CA LEU A 129 -0.39 9.09 11.94
C LEU A 129 0.04 10.34 12.72
N GLN A 130 1.06 10.21 13.59
CA GLN A 130 1.60 11.35 14.34
C GLN A 130 2.24 12.37 13.40
N LEU A 131 3.01 11.92 12.40
CA LEU A 131 3.59 12.83 11.41
C LEU A 131 2.51 13.55 10.62
N LYS A 132 1.45 12.83 10.15
CA LYS A 132 0.35 13.47 9.44
C LYS A 132 -0.25 14.61 10.25
N LYS A 133 -0.47 14.40 11.55
CA LYS A 133 -0.97 15.45 12.43
C LYS A 133 -0.02 16.66 12.49
N LEU A 134 1.29 16.45 12.66
CA LEU A 134 2.26 17.54 12.66
C LEU A 134 2.28 18.31 11.33
N LEU A 135 2.12 17.61 10.21
CA LEU A 135 2.03 18.26 8.88
C LEU A 135 0.75 19.08 8.75
N GLN A 136 -0.39 18.58 9.22
CA GLN A 136 -1.65 19.32 9.27
C GLN A 136 -1.60 20.54 10.21
N ASP A 137 -0.85 20.44 11.31
CA ASP A 137 -0.57 21.56 12.24
C ASP A 137 0.42 22.58 11.64
N GLY A 138 0.92 22.35 10.40
CA GLY A 138 1.77 23.28 9.66
C GLY A 138 3.22 23.33 10.10
N ILE A 139 3.77 22.25 10.70
CA ILE A 139 5.15 22.22 11.21
C ILE A 139 6.20 22.61 10.15
N ILE A 140 5.98 22.25 8.89
CA ILE A 140 6.82 22.64 7.74
C ILE A 140 6.09 23.58 6.76
N GLY A 141 4.91 24.10 7.13
CA GLY A 141 4.03 24.87 6.26
C GLY A 141 3.27 23.99 5.27
N LYS A 142 2.87 24.58 4.12
CA LYS A 142 2.20 23.82 3.04
C LYS A 142 3.17 22.84 2.41
N ILE A 143 2.74 21.59 2.19
CA ILE A 143 3.53 20.59 1.45
C ILE A 143 3.66 21.05 0.00
N GLU A 144 4.89 21.15 -0.50
CA GLU A 144 5.20 21.59 -1.86
C GLU A 144 5.70 20.44 -2.73
N HIS A 145 6.48 19.51 -2.16
CA HIS A 145 6.85 18.30 -2.89
C HIS A 145 7.25 17.14 -2.00
N PHE A 146 7.18 15.94 -2.58
CA PHE A 146 7.69 14.69 -2.07
C PHE A 146 8.89 14.23 -2.88
N TYR A 147 9.83 13.59 -2.23
CA TYR A 147 10.92 12.86 -2.86
C TYR A 147 11.04 11.48 -2.24
N PHE A 148 11.09 10.44 -3.06
CA PHE A 148 11.33 9.08 -2.61
C PHE A 148 12.43 8.44 -3.42
N GLN A 149 13.36 7.81 -2.72
CA GLN A 149 14.46 7.06 -3.32
C GLN A 149 14.64 5.73 -2.61
N SER A 150 14.82 4.67 -3.40
CA SER A 150 15.19 3.36 -2.88
C SER A 150 15.68 2.46 -4.01
N GLY A 151 16.77 1.75 -3.80
CA GLY A 151 17.24 0.76 -4.77
C GLY A 151 16.48 -0.56 -4.72
N SER A 152 16.44 -1.23 -5.86
CA SER A 152 15.97 -2.61 -6.02
C SER A 152 14.58 -2.92 -5.48
N VAL A 153 13.62 -2.01 -5.68
CA VAL A 153 12.24 -2.23 -5.26
C VAL A 153 11.27 -1.95 -6.41
N GLY A 154 10.36 -2.87 -6.64
CA GLY A 154 9.35 -2.73 -7.69
C GLY A 154 8.32 -1.65 -7.41
N LEU A 155 7.79 -1.05 -8.46
CA LEU A 155 6.71 -0.07 -8.37
C LEU A 155 5.45 -0.68 -7.77
N GLY A 156 5.07 -1.90 -8.14
CA GLY A 156 3.93 -2.62 -7.56
C GLY A 156 4.17 -3.03 -6.12
N ASN A 157 5.40 -3.45 -5.77
CA ASN A 157 5.70 -3.93 -4.42
C ASN A 157 5.84 -2.78 -3.41
N VAL A 158 6.72 -1.82 -3.66
CA VAL A 158 7.01 -0.69 -2.74
C VAL A 158 6.41 0.61 -3.25
N GLY A 159 6.48 0.90 -4.54
CA GLY A 159 5.95 2.13 -5.13
C GLY A 159 4.48 2.37 -4.79
N THR A 160 3.65 1.31 -4.76
CA THR A 160 2.24 1.41 -4.35
C THR A 160 2.07 2.02 -2.95
N HIS A 161 2.92 1.63 -1.99
CA HIS A 161 2.89 2.18 -0.64
C HIS A 161 3.34 3.64 -0.61
N VAL A 162 4.35 3.98 -1.40
CA VAL A 162 4.92 5.33 -1.47
C VAL A 162 3.90 6.31 -2.07
N ILE A 163 3.26 5.92 -3.16
CA ILE A 163 2.22 6.73 -3.81
C ILE A 163 1.02 6.91 -2.86
N ASP A 164 0.60 5.84 -2.19
CA ASP A 164 -0.46 5.96 -1.19
C ASP A 164 -0.07 6.87 -0.02
N ASN A 165 1.18 6.84 0.42
CA ASN A 165 1.70 7.73 1.46
C ASN A 165 1.68 9.21 1.05
N MET A 166 2.09 9.52 -0.18
CA MET A 166 2.04 10.89 -0.72
C MET A 166 0.59 11.41 -0.70
N ARG A 167 -0.37 10.60 -1.15
CA ARG A 167 -1.80 10.90 -1.11
C ARG A 167 -2.33 11.02 0.32
N PHE A 168 -1.85 10.17 1.23
CA PHE A 168 -2.23 10.20 2.64
C PHE A 168 -1.82 11.48 3.35
N TYR A 169 -0.61 11.99 3.07
CA TYR A 169 -0.12 13.21 3.70
C TYR A 169 -0.66 14.49 3.07
N SER A 170 -0.78 14.53 1.75
CA SER A 170 -1.28 15.71 1.05
C SER A 170 -2.80 15.82 1.03
N GLU A 171 -3.52 14.69 1.32
CA GLU A 171 -4.97 14.59 1.14
C GLU A 171 -5.42 14.94 -0.29
N SER A 172 -4.52 14.74 -1.26
CA SER A 172 -4.72 15.07 -2.66
C SER A 172 -4.48 13.85 -3.55
N GLU A 173 -5.19 13.77 -4.66
CA GLU A 173 -5.04 12.69 -5.64
C GLU A 173 -4.00 13.05 -6.70
N VAL A 174 -3.37 12.04 -7.30
CA VAL A 174 -2.46 12.23 -8.43
C VAL A 174 -3.25 12.74 -9.64
N ASP A 175 -2.78 13.82 -10.26
CA ASP A 175 -3.34 14.42 -11.47
C ASP A 175 -2.66 13.91 -12.74
N CYS A 176 -1.35 13.77 -12.71
CA CYS A 176 -0.61 13.23 -13.84
C CYS A 176 0.72 12.59 -13.43
N VAL A 177 1.23 11.75 -14.34
CA VAL A 177 2.48 11.00 -14.21
C VAL A 177 3.34 11.19 -15.44
N ILE A 178 4.66 11.35 -15.25
CA ILE A 178 5.70 11.20 -16.25
C ILE A 178 6.70 10.20 -15.67
N GLY A 179 6.91 9.06 -16.34
CA GLY A 179 7.73 8.01 -15.75
C GLY A 179 8.42 7.10 -16.76
N PHE A 180 9.49 6.50 -16.28
CA PHE A 180 10.29 5.52 -16.99
C PHE A 180 10.49 4.30 -16.09
N LEU A 181 10.35 3.11 -16.67
CA LEU A 181 10.61 1.87 -15.97
C LEU A 181 12.07 1.50 -16.06
N ASP A 182 12.58 0.88 -15.01
CA ASP A 182 13.90 0.26 -15.03
C ASP A 182 13.94 -0.89 -16.04
N GLN A 183 15.03 -0.97 -16.78
CA GLN A 183 15.26 -1.97 -17.82
C GLN A 183 16.49 -2.83 -17.56
N THR A 184 17.05 -2.83 -16.36
CA THR A 184 18.21 -3.67 -15.98
C THR A 184 17.91 -5.15 -16.14
N GLY A 185 16.63 -5.53 -16.04
CA GLY A 185 16.18 -6.91 -16.23
C GLY A 185 16.53 -7.83 -15.08
N THR A 186 16.79 -7.30 -13.90
CA THR A 186 17.01 -8.10 -12.68
C THR A 186 15.82 -9.01 -12.43
N PRO A 187 16.04 -10.34 -12.26
CA PRO A 187 14.97 -11.29 -12.03
C PRO A 187 14.21 -10.98 -10.72
N ASN A 188 12.88 -11.06 -10.77
CA ASN A 188 12.08 -10.92 -9.57
C ASN A 188 12.39 -12.06 -8.58
N PRO A 189 12.72 -11.77 -7.30
CA PRO A 189 13.09 -12.78 -6.33
C PRO A 189 11.95 -13.76 -5.97
N ARG A 190 10.71 -13.45 -6.37
CA ARG A 190 9.52 -14.30 -6.14
C ARG A 190 9.22 -15.24 -7.31
N GLY A 191 10.01 -15.16 -8.40
CA GLY A 191 9.89 -16.04 -9.56
C GLY A 191 9.93 -15.29 -10.89
N ALA A 192 10.46 -15.94 -11.92
CA ALA A 192 10.66 -15.36 -13.24
C ALA A 192 9.37 -14.96 -13.98
N GLN A 193 8.23 -15.51 -13.56
CA GLN A 193 6.91 -15.16 -14.11
C GLN A 193 6.43 -13.78 -13.68
N TYR A 194 6.98 -13.20 -12.62
CA TYR A 194 6.61 -11.89 -12.13
C TYR A 194 7.50 -10.79 -12.69
N LYS A 195 6.87 -9.69 -13.10
CA LYS A 195 7.54 -8.51 -13.62
C LYS A 195 7.09 -7.30 -12.81
N ASP A 196 7.90 -6.90 -11.87
CA ASP A 196 7.67 -5.70 -11.06
C ASP A 196 8.91 -4.81 -11.13
N PRO A 197 9.12 -4.14 -12.28
CA PRO A 197 10.28 -3.27 -12.43
C PRO A 197 10.21 -2.09 -11.46
N GLY A 198 11.35 -1.64 -11.02
CA GLY A 198 11.52 -0.31 -10.49
C GLY A 198 11.24 0.74 -11.57
N GLY A 199 11.43 1.99 -11.21
CA GLY A 199 11.26 3.07 -12.16
C GLY A 199 11.52 4.42 -11.51
N TRP A 200 11.66 5.44 -12.35
CA TRP A 200 11.86 6.80 -11.91
C TRP A 200 10.94 7.75 -12.67
N GLY A 201 10.65 8.89 -12.04
CA GLY A 201 9.80 9.87 -12.68
C GLY A 201 9.20 10.88 -11.71
N MET A 202 8.20 11.59 -12.21
CA MET A 202 7.50 12.61 -11.44
C MET A 202 5.99 12.46 -11.55
N MET A 203 5.32 12.93 -10.51
CA MET A 203 3.87 13.09 -10.47
C MET A 203 3.53 14.51 -10.05
N MET A 204 2.38 14.98 -10.47
CA MET A 204 1.74 16.18 -9.92
C MET A 204 0.43 15.75 -9.28
N LEU A 205 0.16 16.24 -8.08
CA LEU A 205 -1.09 16.02 -7.39
C LEU A 205 -2.05 17.18 -7.75
N LYS A 206 -3.35 16.99 -7.53
CA LYS A 206 -4.39 17.96 -7.92
C LYS A 206 -4.29 19.31 -7.21
N ASP A 207 -3.69 19.33 -6.01
CA ASP A 207 -3.42 20.56 -5.25
C ASP A 207 -2.16 21.30 -5.70
N GLY A 208 -1.46 20.79 -6.73
CA GLY A 208 -0.20 21.31 -7.27
C GLY A 208 1.06 20.78 -6.59
N THR A 209 0.94 19.90 -5.60
CA THR A 209 2.08 19.25 -4.97
C THR A 209 2.82 18.38 -6.00
N ARG A 210 4.13 18.51 -6.06
CA ARG A 210 5.02 17.71 -6.94
C ARG A 210 5.51 16.48 -6.21
N ALA A 211 5.74 15.39 -6.93
CA ALA A 211 6.33 14.20 -6.35
C ALA A 211 7.38 13.62 -7.29
N PHE A 212 8.50 13.17 -6.74
CA PHE A 212 9.60 12.55 -7.44
C PHE A 212 9.84 11.17 -6.85
N ILE A 213 10.00 10.19 -7.72
CA ILE A 213 10.19 8.80 -7.32
C ILE A 213 11.38 8.22 -8.10
N ASP A 214 12.25 7.51 -7.39
CA ASP A 214 13.30 6.68 -7.98
C ASP A 214 13.38 5.37 -7.20
N THR A 215 13.08 4.27 -7.90
CA THR A 215 13.09 2.90 -7.37
C THR A 215 13.93 1.98 -8.25
N CYS A 216 14.85 2.54 -9.02
CA CYS A 216 15.69 1.79 -9.96
C CYS A 216 16.66 0.86 -9.25
N GLU A 217 17.02 -0.22 -9.94
CA GLU A 217 17.82 -1.30 -9.38
C GLU A 217 19.31 -0.97 -9.27
N ASP A 218 19.77 0.05 -9.99
CA ASP A 218 21.13 0.59 -9.91
C ASP A 218 21.35 1.55 -8.73
N THR A 219 20.30 1.87 -7.98
CA THR A 219 20.35 2.74 -6.82
C THR A 219 20.71 1.95 -5.57
N GLY A 220 21.90 2.18 -5.01
CA GLY A 220 22.45 1.44 -3.86
C GLY A 220 22.07 1.99 -2.49
N VAL A 221 20.88 2.55 -2.32
CA VAL A 221 20.43 3.15 -1.05
C VAL A 221 19.14 2.52 -0.53
N ALA A 222 18.98 2.52 0.80
CA ALA A 222 17.74 2.13 1.45
C ALA A 222 16.64 3.20 1.27
N HIS A 223 15.43 2.88 1.71
CA HIS A 223 14.29 3.78 1.60
C HIS A 223 14.53 5.12 2.29
N VAL A 224 14.55 6.19 1.50
CA VAL A 224 14.52 7.57 1.98
C VAL A 224 13.27 8.24 1.42
N PHE A 225 12.44 8.77 2.30
CA PHE A 225 11.26 9.53 1.95
C PHE A 225 11.38 10.94 2.53
N GLU A 226 11.34 11.94 1.68
CA GLU A 226 11.42 13.34 2.08
C GLU A 226 10.13 14.07 1.74
N ILE A 227 9.65 14.87 2.68
CA ILE A 227 8.47 15.74 2.53
C ILE A 227 8.97 17.17 2.69
N VAL A 228 8.82 17.99 1.67
CA VAL A 228 9.29 19.38 1.69
C VAL A 228 8.10 20.33 1.63
N GLY A 229 8.07 21.26 2.57
CA GLY A 229 7.07 22.29 2.67
C GLY A 229 7.67 23.69 2.53
N THR A 230 6.81 24.70 2.64
CA THR A 230 7.20 26.11 2.47
C THR A 230 8.18 26.59 3.54
N TYR A 231 8.21 25.97 4.72
CA TYR A 231 9.06 26.42 5.84
C TYR A 231 10.03 25.35 6.34
N GLY A 232 10.05 24.17 5.74
CA GLY A 232 10.92 23.11 6.22
C GLY A 232 10.79 21.82 5.48
N ARG A 233 11.36 20.76 6.05
CA ARG A 233 11.30 19.41 5.49
C ARG A 233 11.28 18.35 6.56
N VAL A 234 10.74 17.20 6.22
CA VAL A 234 10.81 15.97 6.99
C VAL A 234 11.63 14.96 6.21
N VAL A 235 12.56 14.29 6.87
CA VAL A 235 13.34 13.17 6.30
C VAL A 235 12.98 11.91 7.06
N ILE A 236 12.65 10.85 6.34
CA ILE A 236 12.21 9.56 6.88
C ILE A 236 13.11 8.45 6.33
N GLU A 237 13.91 7.85 7.17
CA GLU A 237 14.58 6.58 6.92
C GLU A 237 13.84 5.50 7.72
N GLU A 238 12.79 4.96 7.14
CA GLU A 238 11.79 4.16 7.84
C GLU A 238 12.39 2.90 8.50
N MET A 239 13.25 2.20 7.78
CA MET A 239 13.83 0.94 8.25
C MET A 239 14.74 1.11 9.47
N ASN A 240 15.35 2.28 9.62
CA ASN A 240 16.23 2.62 10.73
C ASN A 240 15.52 3.40 11.83
N SER A 241 14.21 3.67 11.67
CA SER A 241 13.45 4.58 12.55
C SER A 241 14.12 5.95 12.76
N ASN A 242 14.90 6.39 11.76
CA ASN A 242 15.59 7.67 11.77
C ASN A 242 14.73 8.71 11.06
N TRP A 243 13.97 9.44 11.84
CA TRP A 243 13.08 10.49 11.34
C TRP A 243 13.54 11.84 11.88
N ALA A 244 13.52 12.85 11.04
CA ALA A 244 13.93 14.19 11.43
C ALA A 244 13.07 15.26 10.75
N ILE A 245 12.72 16.30 11.52
CA ILE A 245 12.05 17.50 11.03
C ILE A 245 13.03 18.65 11.10
N TYR A 246 13.14 19.39 10.02
CA TYR A 246 13.90 20.64 9.94
C TYR A 246 12.97 21.74 9.46
N ALA A 247 12.84 22.82 10.23
CA ALA A 247 11.95 23.91 9.88
C ALA A 247 12.57 25.26 10.25
N ARG A 248 12.10 26.32 9.60
CA ARG A 248 12.41 27.70 10.01
C ARG A 248 11.80 28.00 11.35
N SER A 249 12.47 28.80 12.16
CA SER A 249 11.87 29.41 13.35
C SER A 249 10.64 30.26 12.97
N GLU A 250 9.73 30.50 13.89
CA GLU A 250 8.55 31.34 13.62
C GLU A 250 8.94 32.71 13.08
N LYS A 251 9.98 33.30 13.66
CA LYS A 251 10.52 34.60 13.22
C LYS A 251 11.01 34.56 11.76
N ASP A 252 11.62 33.48 11.34
CA ASP A 252 12.15 33.32 9.99
C ASP A 252 11.06 33.02 8.95
N ARG A 253 9.87 32.58 9.41
CA ARG A 253 8.69 32.38 8.53
C ARG A 253 8.13 33.68 7.98
N GLU A 254 8.36 34.81 8.65
CA GLU A 254 8.00 36.16 8.16
C GLU A 254 8.87 36.61 6.98
N SER A 255 10.04 35.97 6.80
CA SER A 255 10.95 36.24 5.69
C SER A 255 10.43 35.68 4.38
N PRO A 256 10.75 36.32 3.21
CA PRO A 256 10.37 35.76 1.91
C PRO A 256 10.83 34.33 1.72
N LEU A 257 10.00 33.46 1.07
CA LEU A 257 10.32 32.07 0.79
C LEU A 257 11.61 31.92 -0.01
N THR A 258 11.90 32.89 -0.91
CA THR A 258 13.09 32.91 -1.74
C THR A 258 14.39 33.22 -0.97
N ARG A 259 14.29 33.50 0.33
CA ARG A 259 15.47 33.80 1.15
C ARG A 259 16.23 32.52 1.48
N TYR A 260 17.18 32.16 0.62
CA TYR A 260 18.01 30.95 0.76
C TYR A 260 18.97 30.97 1.97
N THR A 261 19.14 32.10 2.65
CA THR A 261 19.99 32.20 3.85
C THR A 261 19.24 31.95 5.17
N ALA A 262 17.91 31.75 5.14
CA ALA A 262 17.17 31.41 6.35
C ALA A 262 17.51 29.98 6.80
N PRO A 263 18.08 29.78 7.99
CA PRO A 263 18.49 28.44 8.45
C PRO A 263 17.27 27.57 8.75
N LEU A 264 17.45 26.27 8.59
CA LEU A 264 16.53 25.27 9.10
C LEU A 264 17.08 24.73 10.43
N GLU A 265 16.27 24.76 11.46
CA GLU A 265 16.58 24.17 12.75
C GLU A 265 15.98 22.76 12.84
N LYS A 266 16.67 21.85 13.51
CA LYS A 266 16.11 20.54 13.82
C LYS A 266 15.05 20.70 14.90
N ILE A 267 13.80 20.38 14.55
CA ILE A 267 12.66 20.52 15.44
C ILE A 267 12.46 19.23 16.24
N PRO A 268 12.22 19.32 17.56
CA PRO A 268 11.81 18.16 18.36
C PRO A 268 10.55 17.51 17.79
N MET A 269 10.55 16.18 17.73
CA MET A 269 9.40 15.39 17.30
C MET A 269 9.22 14.19 18.23
N PHE A 270 8.13 13.45 18.04
CA PHE A 270 7.92 12.17 18.73
C PHE A 270 9.08 11.22 18.44
N LYS A 271 9.34 10.28 19.37
CA LYS A 271 10.32 9.21 19.13
C LYS A 271 9.68 8.14 18.24
N PRO A 272 10.17 7.93 17.01
CA PRO A 272 9.62 6.90 16.15
C PRO A 272 9.77 5.52 16.78
N ILE A 273 8.72 4.70 16.71
CA ILE A 273 8.79 3.28 17.05
C ILE A 273 9.40 2.50 15.89
N LEU A 274 9.97 1.33 16.20
CA LEU A 274 10.51 0.43 15.20
C LEU A 274 9.42 0.00 14.21
N TRP A 275 9.85 -0.20 12.96
CA TRP A 275 8.97 -0.68 11.91
C TRP A 275 8.53 -2.12 12.21
N ASP A 276 7.24 -2.31 12.38
CA ASP A 276 6.64 -3.63 12.65
C ASP A 276 5.40 -3.85 11.79
N VAL A 277 5.58 -4.66 10.74
CA VAL A 277 4.50 -4.98 9.79
C VAL A 277 3.32 -5.67 10.47
N LYS A 278 3.59 -6.58 11.42
CA LYS A 278 2.52 -7.32 12.12
C LYS A 278 1.69 -6.39 12.99
N GLU A 279 2.36 -5.53 13.78
CA GLU A 279 1.66 -4.60 14.67
C GLU A 279 0.79 -3.61 13.90
N PHE A 280 1.29 -3.05 12.78
CA PHE A 280 0.48 -2.11 11.99
C PHE A 280 -0.67 -2.81 11.26
N THR A 281 -0.45 -4.02 10.74
CA THR A 281 -1.50 -4.87 10.18
C THR A 281 -2.58 -5.18 11.21
N LYS A 282 -2.18 -5.44 12.46
CA LYS A 282 -3.10 -5.71 13.57
C LYS A 282 -4.04 -4.52 13.83
N VAL A 283 -3.55 -3.28 13.69
CA VAL A 283 -4.42 -2.09 13.80
C VAL A 283 -5.47 -2.06 12.69
N GLY A 284 -5.10 -2.33 11.45
CA GLY A 284 -6.04 -2.40 10.33
C GLY A 284 -7.09 -3.51 10.49
N LEU A 285 -6.67 -4.67 11.00
CA LEU A 285 -7.58 -5.76 11.34
C LEU A 285 -8.55 -5.37 12.46
N LYS A 286 -8.09 -4.66 13.51
CA LYS A 286 -8.96 -4.16 14.59
C LYS A 286 -10.07 -3.26 14.07
N GLU A 287 -9.78 -2.32 13.18
CA GLU A 287 -10.79 -1.46 12.56
C GLU A 287 -11.87 -2.30 11.87
N LEU A 288 -11.46 -3.29 11.08
CA LEU A 288 -12.39 -4.11 10.32
C LEU A 288 -13.20 -5.06 11.21
N ILE A 289 -12.56 -5.65 12.21
CA ILE A 289 -13.14 -6.66 13.11
C ILE A 289 -14.09 -6.04 14.14
N PHE A 290 -13.60 -5.04 14.86
CA PHE A 290 -14.29 -4.50 16.05
C PHE A 290 -15.03 -3.20 15.78
N GLU A 291 -14.59 -2.41 14.80
CA GLU A 291 -15.15 -1.09 14.54
C GLU A 291 -16.00 -1.05 13.25
N ASN A 292 -16.03 -2.16 12.48
CA ASN A 292 -16.76 -2.28 11.22
C ASN A 292 -16.48 -1.14 10.23
N LYS A 293 -15.21 -0.72 10.15
CA LYS A 293 -14.73 0.36 9.26
C LYS A 293 -13.34 0.04 8.72
N THR A 294 -12.85 0.84 7.81
CA THR A 294 -11.46 0.82 7.34
C THR A 294 -10.94 2.21 7.01
N SER A 295 -9.72 2.51 7.44
CA SER A 295 -8.98 3.72 7.04
C SER A 295 -8.34 3.60 5.65
N CYS A 296 -8.42 2.42 5.02
CA CYS A 296 -7.87 2.17 3.69
C CYS A 296 -8.81 1.30 2.85
N SER A 297 -9.88 1.91 2.33
CA SER A 297 -10.86 1.21 1.47
C SER A 297 -10.31 0.90 0.08
N GLY A 298 -11.04 0.09 -0.69
CA GLY A 298 -10.67 -0.31 -2.05
C GLY A 298 -10.29 0.86 -2.97
N ILE A 299 -10.94 2.03 -2.82
CA ILE A 299 -10.65 3.20 -3.64
C ILE A 299 -9.21 3.71 -3.44
N TYR A 300 -8.65 3.61 -2.24
CA TYR A 300 -7.25 4.00 -2.01
C TYR A 300 -6.28 3.06 -2.72
N GLY A 301 -6.58 1.76 -2.71
CA GLY A 301 -5.81 0.76 -3.48
C GLY A 301 -5.89 1.01 -4.99
N LEU A 302 -7.10 1.27 -5.52
CA LEU A 302 -7.31 1.60 -6.93
C LEU A 302 -6.50 2.82 -7.35
N ARG A 303 -6.54 3.92 -6.57
CA ARG A 303 -5.83 5.17 -6.92
C ARG A 303 -4.31 5.00 -6.89
N ALA A 304 -3.76 4.22 -5.97
CA ALA A 304 -2.33 3.90 -5.96
C ALA A 304 -1.95 3.04 -7.16
N LEU A 305 -2.76 2.02 -7.49
CA LEU A 305 -2.60 1.16 -8.65
C LEU A 305 -2.67 1.96 -9.96
N GLU A 306 -3.63 2.88 -10.07
CA GLU A 306 -3.83 3.72 -11.25
C GLU A 306 -2.58 4.55 -11.57
N ALA A 307 -1.96 5.15 -10.56
CA ALA A 307 -0.72 5.90 -10.73
C ALA A 307 0.44 5.00 -11.20
N ILE A 308 0.55 3.76 -10.69
CA ILE A 308 1.57 2.80 -11.16
C ILE A 308 1.32 2.41 -12.62
N ILE A 309 0.09 2.10 -12.99
CA ILE A 309 -0.26 1.80 -14.38
C ILE A 309 0.07 3.00 -15.29
N ALA A 310 -0.12 4.24 -14.80
CA ALA A 310 0.27 5.43 -15.53
C ALA A 310 1.78 5.53 -15.76
N PHE A 311 2.63 5.06 -14.83
CA PHE A 311 4.08 4.93 -15.07
C PHE A 311 4.37 3.99 -16.22
N HIS A 312 3.72 2.82 -16.28
CA HIS A 312 3.86 1.86 -17.38
C HIS A 312 3.41 2.46 -18.72
N VAL A 313 2.29 3.17 -18.73
CA VAL A 313 1.77 3.85 -19.94
C VAL A 313 2.74 4.95 -20.38
N SER A 314 3.21 5.80 -19.46
CA SER A 314 4.16 6.87 -19.76
C SER A 314 5.45 6.32 -20.36
N HIS A 315 6.04 5.29 -19.76
CA HIS A 315 7.23 4.62 -20.27
C HIS A 315 7.02 4.09 -21.70
N LYS A 316 5.89 3.38 -21.94
CA LYS A 316 5.53 2.88 -23.28
C LYS A 316 5.41 3.99 -24.33
N HIS A 317 5.02 5.19 -23.90
CA HIS A 317 4.92 6.40 -24.69
C HIS A 317 6.15 7.32 -24.54
N LYS A 318 7.33 6.76 -24.21
CA LYS A 318 8.62 7.45 -24.16
C LYS A 318 8.66 8.66 -23.21
N GLY A 319 7.97 8.57 -22.08
CA GLY A 319 7.92 9.63 -21.08
C GLY A 319 6.84 10.69 -21.33
N GLU A 320 5.84 10.40 -22.15
CA GLU A 320 4.70 11.29 -22.32
C GLU A 320 3.96 11.50 -20.99
N LYS A 321 3.48 12.72 -20.76
CA LYS A 321 2.65 13.06 -19.62
C LYS A 321 1.31 12.32 -19.70
N ILE A 322 1.01 11.51 -18.71
CA ILE A 322 -0.24 10.75 -18.60
C ILE A 322 -1.14 11.38 -17.53
N SER A 323 -2.30 11.86 -17.93
CA SER A 323 -3.30 12.43 -17.00
C SER A 323 -4.12 11.35 -16.33
N LEU A 324 -4.55 11.61 -15.09
CA LEU A 324 -5.42 10.78 -14.29
C LEU A 324 -6.79 11.47 -14.04
N PRO A 325 -7.90 10.73 -13.99
CA PRO A 325 -7.99 9.27 -14.10
C PRO A 325 -7.60 8.78 -15.51
N LEU A 326 -7.05 7.57 -15.57
CA LEU A 326 -6.65 6.95 -16.82
C LEU A 326 -7.83 6.71 -17.75
N ASN A 327 -7.58 6.87 -19.05
CA ASN A 327 -8.56 6.48 -20.07
C ASN A 327 -8.86 4.97 -20.00
N LYS A 328 -10.13 4.59 -20.11
CA LYS A 328 -10.58 3.19 -20.00
C LYS A 328 -9.88 2.21 -20.95
N LYS A 329 -9.33 2.70 -22.08
CA LYS A 329 -8.52 1.87 -22.98
C LYS A 329 -7.29 1.23 -22.32
N PHE A 330 -6.83 1.79 -21.19
CA PHE A 330 -5.68 1.27 -20.42
C PHE A 330 -6.09 0.37 -19.24
N TYR A 331 -7.39 0.20 -18.98
CA TYR A 331 -7.87 -0.56 -17.81
C TYR A 331 -7.48 -2.03 -17.87
N SER A 332 -7.39 -2.61 -19.07
CA SER A 332 -6.95 -3.98 -19.28
C SER A 332 -5.43 -4.16 -19.40
N LEU A 333 -4.64 -3.09 -19.18
CA LEU A 333 -3.19 -3.23 -19.15
C LEU A 333 -2.79 -4.03 -17.90
N ASP A 334 -2.40 -5.26 -18.14
CA ASP A 334 -2.03 -6.21 -17.09
C ASP A 334 -0.53 -6.14 -16.78
N VAL A 335 -0.20 -6.03 -15.50
CA VAL A 335 1.17 -6.06 -15.02
C VAL A 335 1.32 -7.22 -14.04
N PRO A 336 2.07 -8.28 -14.40
CA PRO A 336 2.16 -9.51 -13.61
C PRO A 336 3.13 -9.37 -12.43
N TRP A 337 2.83 -8.48 -11.50
CA TRP A 337 3.52 -8.43 -10.20
C TRP A 337 3.09 -9.55 -9.25
N PRO A 338 3.94 -9.92 -8.28
CA PRO A 338 3.67 -11.01 -7.34
C PRO A 338 2.56 -10.75 -6.35
#